data_8fdf4ef8daa5a6739e4900d7fda7b53a
#
_entry.id   8fdf4ef8daa5a6739e4900d7fda7b53a
#
_cell.length_a   1.000
_cell.length_b   1.000
_cell.length_c   1.000
_cell.angle_alpha   90.00
_cell.angle_beta   90.00
_cell.angle_gamma   90.00
#
_symmetry.space_group_name_H-M   'P 1'
#
loop_
_entity.id
_entity.type
_entity.pdbx_description
1 polymer ?
#
loop_
_entity_poly.entity_id
_entity_poly.type
_entity_poly.pdbx_seq_one_letter_code
_entity_poly.pdbx_strand_id
1 'polypeptide(L)'
;MVMPVSPEPETSLCCAFCGRVLDVVVVNPTGELIGCEECAGERGLAGEVMTIEEWNAPAAVAEVLEQFGLSGWQAQKPAPSPAQQPRAHYWEVQSPGARYFLKRFYNWYPPASIRYMHSVMAHLANRRLPVPQWVPNSATGESFTEAAGANWALYRALDGRTATRQDWMWGRPKAAEMLASLHLELQDCLPEGEEFHPWGAWTLDTVDRVLESWQPHPDLPPELLGHVRDRLATRYFGELYPALPKLVVHGDYVAANILWKGDSMSATVSGVLDFERAHLDTALFDFAWGLGDRRPPLLRATIATYSRVRPLSAIEREAMPEALLLGALMGIDMQMTYFSDMDEVSRLAQELALMVRDTESLRKAAALK
;
A
#
# COMPACT_ATOMS: atom_id res chain seq x y z
N MET A 1 29.30 37.18 -17.76
CA MET A 1 30.22 36.07 -17.49
C MET A 1 29.51 35.14 -16.50
N VAL A 2 28.77 34.17 -17.02
CA VAL A 2 27.99 33.22 -16.19
C VAL A 2 28.96 32.10 -15.85
N MET A 3 29.27 31.91 -14.57
CA MET A 3 30.06 30.79 -14.09
C MET A 3 29.29 29.49 -14.35
N PRO A 4 29.91 28.43 -14.88
CA PRO A 4 29.26 27.15 -14.99
C PRO A 4 29.04 26.63 -13.57
N VAL A 5 27.77 26.29 -13.26
CA VAL A 5 27.39 25.53 -12.05
C VAL A 5 28.10 24.18 -12.22
N SER A 6 28.94 23.84 -11.27
CA SER A 6 29.52 22.49 -11.18
C SER A 6 28.37 21.48 -11.07
N PRO A 7 28.40 20.38 -11.81
CA PRO A 7 27.43 19.33 -11.61
C PRO A 7 27.55 18.86 -10.15
N GLU A 8 26.42 18.86 -9.44
CA GLU A 8 26.36 18.18 -8.14
C GLU A 8 26.82 16.73 -8.35
N PRO A 9 27.53 16.13 -7.39
CA PRO A 9 27.98 14.75 -7.52
C PRO A 9 26.74 13.88 -7.76
N GLU A 10 26.75 13.17 -8.90
CA GLU A 10 25.81 12.09 -9.16
C GLU A 10 25.76 11.23 -7.89
N THR A 11 24.62 11.19 -7.22
CA THR A 11 24.43 10.33 -6.05
C THR A 11 24.48 8.89 -6.56
N SER A 12 25.66 8.31 -6.51
CA SER A 12 25.90 6.93 -6.92
C SER A 12 24.99 6.02 -6.08
N LEU A 13 24.19 5.21 -6.76
CA LEU A 13 23.35 4.23 -6.09
C LEU A 13 24.27 3.21 -5.40
N CYS A 14 24.06 2.99 -4.09
CA CYS A 14 24.85 2.07 -3.31
C CYS A 14 24.00 0.91 -2.81
N CYS A 15 24.57 -0.28 -2.77
CA CYS A 15 23.92 -1.45 -2.17
C CYS A 15 23.65 -1.19 -0.69
N ALA A 16 22.41 -1.40 -0.26
CA ALA A 16 21.97 -1.20 1.13
C ALA A 16 22.68 -2.16 2.11
N PHE A 17 23.20 -3.29 1.63
CA PHE A 17 23.83 -4.32 2.47
C PHE A 17 25.34 -4.15 2.59
N CYS A 18 26.04 -3.84 1.51
CA CYS A 18 27.51 -3.78 1.51
C CYS A 18 28.09 -2.38 1.22
N GLY A 19 27.25 -1.40 0.91
CA GLY A 19 27.67 -0.02 0.61
C GLY A 19 28.42 0.15 -0.75
N ARG A 20 28.56 -0.91 -1.56
CA ARG A 20 29.23 -0.84 -2.85
C ARG A 20 28.41 0.01 -3.82
N VAL A 21 29.06 0.84 -4.60
CA VAL A 21 28.44 1.53 -5.75
C VAL A 21 27.98 0.48 -6.76
N LEU A 22 26.77 0.66 -7.29
CA LEU A 22 26.12 -0.33 -8.14
C LEU A 22 26.24 0.05 -9.61
N ASP A 23 26.70 -0.90 -10.42
CA ASP A 23 26.62 -0.86 -11.89
C ASP A 23 25.37 -1.64 -12.37
N VAL A 24 24.94 -2.62 -11.58
CA VAL A 24 23.73 -3.40 -11.74
C VAL A 24 22.97 -3.44 -10.43
N VAL A 25 21.65 -3.48 -10.51
CA VAL A 25 20.74 -3.57 -9.38
C VAL A 25 19.91 -4.84 -9.47
N VAL A 26 19.57 -5.41 -8.31
CA VAL A 26 18.57 -6.47 -8.21
C VAL A 26 17.29 -5.86 -7.65
N VAL A 27 16.20 -6.11 -8.35
CA VAL A 27 14.87 -5.55 -8.06
C VAL A 27 13.93 -6.70 -7.77
N ASN A 28 13.22 -6.65 -6.64
CA ASN A 28 12.25 -7.68 -6.29
C ASN A 28 11.02 -7.62 -7.23
N PRO A 29 10.12 -8.64 -7.19
CA PRO A 29 8.91 -8.63 -8.00
C PRO A 29 7.98 -7.43 -7.77
N THR A 30 8.12 -6.70 -6.65
CA THR A 30 7.38 -5.47 -6.36
C THR A 30 8.08 -4.20 -6.85
N GLY A 31 9.24 -4.34 -7.54
CA GLY A 31 10.00 -3.24 -8.11
C GLY A 31 10.88 -2.49 -7.11
N GLU A 32 11.07 -3.02 -5.92
CA GLU A 32 11.96 -2.43 -4.92
C GLU A 32 13.40 -2.87 -5.13
N LEU A 33 14.33 -1.94 -4.96
CA LEU A 33 15.75 -2.24 -4.99
C LEU A 33 16.11 -3.17 -3.82
N ILE A 34 16.61 -4.36 -4.14
CA ILE A 34 17.12 -5.29 -3.13
C ILE A 34 18.59 -4.96 -2.81
N GLY A 35 19.42 -4.71 -3.82
CA GLY A 35 20.84 -4.45 -3.65
C GLY A 35 21.65 -4.86 -4.86
N CYS A 36 22.93 -5.25 -4.63
CA CYS A 36 23.76 -5.85 -5.67
C CYS A 36 23.45 -7.34 -5.81
N GLU A 37 23.79 -7.90 -6.98
CA GLU A 37 23.56 -9.30 -7.31
C GLU A 37 24.18 -10.27 -6.28
N GLU A 38 25.39 -9.99 -5.81
CA GLU A 38 26.10 -10.79 -4.81
C GLU A 38 25.34 -10.83 -3.48
N CYS A 39 24.96 -9.68 -2.93
CA CYS A 39 24.22 -9.61 -1.67
C CYS A 39 22.81 -10.20 -1.76
N ALA A 40 22.13 -10.04 -2.89
CA ALA A 40 20.83 -10.65 -3.12
C ALA A 40 20.94 -12.18 -3.19
N GLY A 41 21.93 -12.71 -3.95
CA GLY A 41 22.20 -14.14 -4.06
C GLY A 41 22.56 -14.79 -2.72
N GLU A 42 23.47 -14.18 -1.93
CA GLU A 42 23.85 -14.68 -0.59
C GLU A 42 22.67 -14.77 0.38
N ARG A 43 21.65 -13.94 0.20
CA ARG A 43 20.43 -13.90 1.03
C ARG A 43 19.28 -14.72 0.46
N GLY A 44 19.48 -15.40 -0.68
CA GLY A 44 18.44 -16.15 -1.35
C GLY A 44 17.27 -15.29 -1.86
N LEU A 45 17.51 -13.98 -2.07
CA LEU A 45 16.49 -13.04 -2.53
C LEU A 45 16.37 -13.15 -4.05
N ALA A 46 15.20 -13.57 -4.52
CA ALA A 46 14.89 -13.62 -5.94
C ALA A 46 14.51 -12.22 -6.46
N GLY A 47 15.06 -11.84 -7.62
CA GLY A 47 14.77 -10.55 -8.25
C GLY A 47 15.25 -10.49 -9.69
N GLU A 48 14.81 -9.46 -10.40
CA GLU A 48 15.29 -9.13 -11.74
C GLU A 48 16.59 -8.33 -11.64
N VAL A 49 17.60 -8.75 -12.39
CA VAL A 49 18.88 -8.02 -12.51
C VAL A 49 18.74 -7.04 -13.65
N MET A 50 19.01 -5.77 -13.40
CA MET A 50 19.00 -4.72 -14.42
C MET A 50 20.21 -3.78 -14.30
N THR A 51 20.64 -3.19 -15.41
CA THR A 51 21.67 -2.16 -15.41
C THR A 51 21.13 -0.85 -14.80
N ILE A 52 22.03 0.04 -14.39
CA ILE A 52 21.64 1.39 -13.93
C ILE A 52 20.95 2.18 -15.04
N GLU A 53 21.29 1.97 -16.29
CA GLU A 53 20.61 2.60 -17.42
C GLU A 53 19.17 2.10 -17.56
N GLU A 54 18.93 0.78 -17.49
CA GLU A 54 17.59 0.20 -17.47
C GLU A 54 16.79 0.67 -16.24
N TRP A 55 17.45 0.75 -15.08
CA TRP A 55 16.86 1.29 -13.87
C TRP A 55 16.35 2.72 -14.04
N ASN A 56 17.15 3.58 -14.66
CA ASN A 56 16.78 4.98 -14.90
C ASN A 56 15.87 5.16 -16.11
N ALA A 57 15.92 4.26 -17.09
CA ALA A 57 15.12 4.27 -18.33
C ALA A 57 14.95 5.67 -18.98
N PRO A 58 16.01 6.49 -19.17
CA PRO A 58 15.86 7.90 -19.51
C PRO A 58 15.18 8.13 -20.86
N ALA A 59 15.41 7.28 -21.86
CA ALA A 59 14.78 7.40 -23.17
C ALA A 59 13.26 7.16 -23.11
N ALA A 60 12.83 6.11 -22.38
CA ALA A 60 11.42 5.82 -22.20
C ALA A 60 10.71 6.92 -21.40
N VAL A 61 11.36 7.44 -20.35
CA VAL A 61 10.83 8.55 -19.55
C VAL A 61 10.61 9.80 -20.41
N ALA A 62 11.57 10.15 -21.29
CA ALA A 62 11.46 11.29 -22.18
C ALA A 62 10.28 11.13 -23.17
N GLU A 63 10.19 10.00 -23.84
CA GLU A 63 9.08 9.67 -24.76
C GLU A 63 7.72 9.79 -24.07
N VAL A 64 7.60 9.24 -22.86
CA VAL A 64 6.35 9.25 -22.11
C VAL A 64 5.96 10.67 -21.67
N LEU A 65 6.89 11.46 -21.17
CA LEU A 65 6.59 12.83 -20.70
C LEU A 65 6.19 13.76 -21.85
N GLU A 66 6.70 13.55 -23.08
CA GLU A 66 6.23 14.24 -24.28
C GLU A 66 4.75 13.91 -24.58
N GLN A 67 4.33 12.66 -24.42
CA GLN A 67 2.94 12.25 -24.63
C GLN A 67 1.97 12.89 -23.61
N PHE A 68 2.45 13.22 -22.41
CA PHE A 68 1.70 14.00 -21.43
C PHE A 68 1.77 15.52 -21.65
N GLY A 69 2.43 15.97 -22.73
CA GLY A 69 2.54 17.39 -23.10
C GLY A 69 3.42 18.20 -22.14
N LEU A 70 4.29 17.57 -21.38
CA LEU A 70 5.22 18.29 -20.50
C LEU A 70 6.41 18.82 -21.29
N SER A 71 6.84 20.03 -20.95
CA SER A 71 8.04 20.67 -21.49
C SER A 71 8.88 21.28 -20.36
N GLY A 72 10.20 21.37 -20.58
CA GLY A 72 11.11 21.93 -19.58
C GLY A 72 11.15 21.15 -18.27
N TRP A 73 10.92 19.86 -18.35
CA TRP A 73 10.90 18.94 -17.21
C TRP A 73 12.30 18.44 -16.85
N GLN A 74 12.42 18.02 -15.59
CA GLN A 74 13.52 17.22 -15.07
C GLN A 74 12.91 16.00 -14.37
N ALA A 75 13.43 14.82 -14.64
CA ALA A 75 12.99 13.58 -14.02
C ALA A 75 14.16 12.91 -13.29
N GLN A 76 13.89 12.42 -12.08
CA GLN A 76 14.86 11.69 -11.27
C GLN A 76 14.17 10.59 -10.47
N LYS A 77 14.92 9.59 -10.05
CA LYS A 77 14.39 8.63 -9.08
C LYS A 77 14.07 9.32 -7.77
N PRO A 78 12.94 8.98 -7.12
CA PRO A 78 12.65 9.52 -5.79
C PRO A 78 13.78 9.19 -4.83
N ALA A 79 14.14 10.15 -3.99
CA ALA A 79 15.13 9.92 -2.95
C ALA A 79 14.67 8.78 -2.02
N PRO A 80 15.57 7.87 -1.60
CA PRO A 80 15.27 6.85 -0.62
C PRO A 80 14.71 7.49 0.66
N SER A 81 13.62 6.97 1.17
CA SER A 81 13.12 7.38 2.48
C SER A 81 13.49 6.30 3.52
N PRO A 82 13.62 6.65 4.80
CA PRO A 82 13.88 5.66 5.85
C PRO A 82 12.83 4.53 5.93
N ALA A 83 11.67 4.75 5.33
CA ALA A 83 10.54 3.81 5.34
C ALA A 83 10.31 3.08 4.01
N GLN A 84 11.03 3.46 2.94
CA GLN A 84 10.80 2.88 1.61
C GLN A 84 12.11 2.78 0.83
N GLN A 85 12.37 1.61 0.26
CA GLN A 85 13.44 1.42 -0.71
C GLN A 85 13.12 2.16 -2.02
N PRO A 86 14.14 2.60 -2.79
CA PRO A 86 13.93 3.12 -4.13
C PRO A 86 13.20 2.09 -5.00
N ARG A 87 12.24 2.54 -5.80
CA ARG A 87 11.45 1.65 -6.66
C ARG A 87 11.77 1.86 -8.13
N ALA A 88 11.97 0.78 -8.86
CA ALA A 88 12.27 0.79 -10.29
C ALA A 88 11.24 1.56 -11.13
N HIS A 89 9.99 1.59 -10.68
CA HIS A 89 8.85 2.00 -11.46
C HIS A 89 8.36 3.43 -11.19
N TYR A 90 9.12 4.24 -10.43
CA TYR A 90 8.73 5.61 -10.10
C TYR A 90 9.82 6.61 -10.42
N TRP A 91 9.40 7.79 -10.91
CA TRP A 91 10.24 8.98 -11.09
C TRP A 91 9.53 10.20 -10.54
N GLU A 92 10.26 11.01 -9.82
CA GLU A 92 9.83 12.37 -9.51
C GLU A 92 10.11 13.26 -10.73
N VAL A 93 9.10 14.00 -11.16
CA VAL A 93 9.18 14.88 -12.33
C VAL A 93 8.88 16.30 -11.91
N GLN A 94 9.82 17.19 -12.16
CA GLN A 94 9.66 18.63 -11.96
C GLN A 94 9.48 19.32 -13.30
N SER A 95 8.45 20.14 -13.41
CA SER A 95 8.19 21.00 -14.56
C SER A 95 7.89 22.43 -14.04
N PRO A 96 8.04 23.49 -14.86
CA PRO A 96 7.81 24.84 -14.41
C PRO A 96 6.45 25.00 -13.71
N GLY A 97 6.50 25.30 -12.41
CA GLY A 97 5.31 25.54 -11.58
C GLY A 97 4.59 24.29 -11.04
N ALA A 98 5.05 23.08 -11.31
CA ALA A 98 4.39 21.88 -10.83
C ALA A 98 5.36 20.70 -10.63
N ARG A 99 4.99 19.82 -9.70
CA ARG A 99 5.69 18.57 -9.40
C ARG A 99 4.75 17.39 -9.68
N TYR A 100 5.32 16.33 -10.23
CA TYR A 100 4.59 15.13 -10.61
C TYR A 100 5.34 13.89 -10.19
N PHE A 101 4.63 12.75 -10.20
CA PHE A 101 5.22 11.41 -10.14
C PHE A 101 4.82 10.64 -11.39
N LEU A 102 5.81 10.15 -12.12
CA LEU A 102 5.63 9.24 -13.24
C LEU A 102 5.75 7.83 -12.71
N LYS A 103 4.78 6.98 -13.04
CA LYS A 103 4.74 5.57 -12.67
C LYS A 103 4.73 4.71 -13.93
N ARG A 104 5.63 3.74 -13.98
CA ARG A 104 5.58 2.62 -14.92
C ARG A 104 4.85 1.46 -14.24
N PHE A 105 3.80 0.94 -14.88
CA PHE A 105 3.14 -0.27 -14.39
C PHE A 105 3.92 -1.51 -14.79
N TYR A 106 3.78 -2.56 -14.02
CA TYR A 106 4.31 -3.87 -14.39
C TYR A 106 3.63 -4.39 -15.65
N ASN A 107 4.36 -5.15 -16.46
CA ASN A 107 3.83 -5.66 -17.74
C ASN A 107 2.64 -6.62 -17.55
N TRP A 108 2.53 -7.22 -16.37
CA TRP A 108 1.40 -8.08 -16.01
C TRP A 108 0.19 -7.32 -15.42
N TYR A 109 0.28 -5.99 -15.22
CA TYR A 109 -0.83 -5.19 -14.70
C TYR A 109 -1.75 -4.76 -15.86
N PRO A 110 -3.03 -5.25 -15.90
CA PRO A 110 -3.88 -5.05 -17.06
C PRO A 110 -4.29 -3.59 -17.26
N PRO A 111 -4.37 -3.09 -18.50
CA PRO A 111 -4.87 -1.74 -18.78
C PRO A 111 -6.28 -1.47 -18.22
N ALA A 112 -7.16 -2.48 -18.22
CA ALA A 112 -8.50 -2.37 -17.64
C ALA A 112 -8.46 -2.05 -16.15
N SER A 113 -7.46 -2.58 -15.43
CA SER A 113 -7.29 -2.35 -13.99
C SER A 113 -6.65 -1.00 -13.68
N ILE A 114 -5.83 -0.46 -14.59
CA ILE A 114 -5.40 0.94 -14.52
C ILE A 114 -6.61 1.87 -14.62
N ARG A 115 -7.53 1.61 -15.55
CA ARG A 115 -8.78 2.39 -15.67
C ARG A 115 -9.64 2.28 -14.42
N TYR A 116 -9.80 1.07 -13.88
CA TYR A 116 -10.54 0.86 -12.64
C TYR A 116 -9.98 1.71 -11.49
N MET A 117 -8.70 1.59 -11.20
CA MET A 117 -8.00 2.37 -10.17
C MET A 117 -8.14 3.88 -10.41
N HIS A 118 -7.91 4.35 -11.64
CA HIS A 118 -8.01 5.77 -11.99
C HIS A 118 -9.45 6.30 -11.87
N SER A 119 -10.44 5.47 -12.17
CA SER A 119 -11.86 5.80 -11.97
C SER A 119 -12.19 5.96 -10.49
N VAL A 120 -11.70 5.08 -9.61
CA VAL A 120 -11.81 5.21 -8.15
C VAL A 120 -11.18 6.52 -7.67
N MET A 121 -9.95 6.80 -8.11
CA MET A 121 -9.24 8.03 -7.73
C MET A 121 -9.95 9.29 -8.22
N ALA A 122 -10.47 9.31 -9.46
CA ALA A 122 -11.25 10.42 -10.00
C ALA A 122 -12.55 10.66 -9.22
N HIS A 123 -13.25 9.57 -8.85
CA HIS A 123 -14.44 9.65 -8.01
C HIS A 123 -14.16 10.33 -6.67
N LEU A 124 -13.07 9.95 -5.99
CA LEU A 124 -12.64 10.54 -4.72
C LEU A 124 -12.16 11.98 -4.88
N ALA A 125 -11.39 12.30 -5.93
CA ALA A 125 -10.90 13.64 -6.21
C ALA A 125 -12.07 14.62 -6.49
N ASN A 126 -13.11 14.19 -7.20
CA ASN A 126 -14.32 14.98 -7.44
C ASN A 126 -15.07 15.29 -6.14
N ARG A 127 -14.88 14.48 -5.10
CA ARG A 127 -15.40 14.69 -3.73
C ARG A 127 -14.41 15.44 -2.81
N ARG A 128 -13.32 15.97 -3.41
CA ARG A 128 -12.27 16.75 -2.75
C ARG A 128 -11.47 15.97 -1.69
N LEU A 129 -11.43 14.65 -1.80
CA LEU A 129 -10.53 13.88 -0.98
C LEU A 129 -9.09 13.96 -1.52
N PRO A 130 -8.08 13.95 -0.64
CA PRO A 130 -6.70 14.19 -1.02
C PRO A 130 -6.07 12.90 -1.61
N VAL A 131 -6.42 12.60 -2.85
CA VAL A 131 -5.89 11.48 -3.61
C VAL A 131 -5.12 11.97 -4.83
N PRO A 132 -4.15 11.22 -5.37
CA PRO A 132 -3.41 11.61 -6.55
C PRO A 132 -4.36 11.82 -7.74
N GLN A 133 -4.12 12.88 -8.52
CA GLN A 133 -4.83 13.13 -9.76
C GLN A 133 -3.90 12.80 -10.92
N TRP A 134 -4.37 11.93 -11.79
CA TRP A 134 -3.65 11.63 -13.02
C TRP A 134 -3.74 12.79 -14.02
N VAL A 135 -2.71 12.90 -14.86
CA VAL A 135 -2.64 13.85 -15.97
C VAL A 135 -3.06 13.11 -17.23
N PRO A 136 -3.99 13.64 -18.03
CA PRO A 136 -4.38 12.97 -19.27
C PRO A 136 -3.24 12.98 -20.30
N ASN A 137 -3.14 11.91 -21.09
CA ASN A 137 -2.34 11.90 -22.31
C ASN A 137 -2.82 13.04 -23.21
N SER A 138 -1.93 13.87 -23.68
CA SER A 138 -2.28 15.10 -24.42
C SER A 138 -2.94 14.84 -25.80
N ALA A 139 -2.69 13.67 -26.39
CA ALA A 139 -3.24 13.30 -27.69
C ALA A 139 -4.55 12.50 -27.60
N THR A 140 -4.65 11.61 -26.60
CA THR A 140 -5.78 10.67 -26.49
C THR A 140 -6.78 11.02 -25.42
N GLY A 141 -6.40 11.82 -24.42
CA GLY A 141 -7.18 12.09 -23.22
C GLY A 141 -7.21 10.93 -22.20
N GLU A 142 -6.59 9.80 -22.50
CA GLU A 142 -6.51 8.63 -21.62
C GLU A 142 -5.71 8.94 -20.35
N SER A 143 -6.02 8.24 -19.29
CA SER A 143 -5.38 8.43 -17.98
C SER A 143 -3.98 7.79 -17.86
N PHE A 144 -3.56 7.06 -18.86
CA PHE A 144 -2.23 6.45 -18.97
C PHE A 144 -1.83 6.38 -20.45
N THR A 145 -0.59 6.00 -20.70
CA THR A 145 -0.06 5.81 -22.07
C THR A 145 0.76 4.52 -22.14
N GLU A 146 0.83 3.93 -23.33
CA GLU A 146 1.73 2.82 -23.62
C GLU A 146 2.97 3.35 -24.34
N ALA A 147 4.14 3.06 -23.80
CA ALA A 147 5.43 3.39 -24.41
C ALA A 147 6.50 2.41 -23.91
N ALA A 148 7.48 2.12 -24.76
CA ALA A 148 8.59 1.20 -24.46
C ALA A 148 8.11 -0.15 -23.87
N GLY A 149 7.00 -0.69 -24.38
CA GLY A 149 6.44 -1.98 -23.97
C GLY A 149 5.82 -2.01 -22.58
N ALA A 150 5.48 -0.86 -22.00
CA ALA A 150 4.85 -0.77 -20.70
C ALA A 150 3.76 0.31 -20.66
N ASN A 151 2.86 0.22 -19.68
CA ASN A 151 1.88 1.25 -19.38
C ASN A 151 2.48 2.25 -18.38
N TRP A 152 2.21 3.54 -18.60
CA TRP A 152 2.71 4.64 -17.80
C TRP A 152 1.61 5.62 -17.44
N ALA A 153 1.63 6.11 -16.21
CA ALA A 153 0.75 7.19 -15.79
C ALA A 153 1.53 8.29 -15.09
N LEU A 154 1.06 9.51 -15.27
CA LEU A 154 1.62 10.71 -14.66
C LEU A 154 0.63 11.26 -13.64
N TYR A 155 1.08 11.47 -12.41
CA TYR A 155 0.25 11.96 -11.32
C TYR A 155 0.75 13.32 -10.81
N ARG A 156 -0.16 14.23 -10.51
CA ARG A 156 0.19 15.45 -9.77
C ARG A 156 0.66 15.06 -8.37
N ALA A 157 1.80 15.61 -7.96
CA ALA A 157 2.33 15.37 -6.62
C ALA A 157 1.39 15.96 -5.56
N LEU A 158 1.12 15.19 -4.52
CA LEU A 158 0.48 15.68 -3.32
C LEU A 158 1.52 16.23 -2.35
N ASP A 159 1.12 17.24 -1.58
CA ASP A 159 1.94 17.79 -0.53
C ASP A 159 1.89 16.91 0.72
N GLY A 160 3.04 16.62 1.28
CA GLY A 160 3.13 15.84 2.49
C GLY A 160 4.41 15.01 2.54
N ARG A 161 4.59 14.32 3.65
CA ARG A 161 5.67 13.37 3.87
C ARG A 161 5.08 12.02 4.27
N THR A 162 5.78 10.95 4.00
CA THR A 162 5.42 9.63 4.49
C THR A 162 5.44 9.60 6.02
N ALA A 163 4.63 8.72 6.62
CA ALA A 163 4.56 8.54 8.05
C ALA A 163 5.88 7.98 8.60
N THR A 164 6.37 8.55 9.69
CA THR A 164 7.30 7.86 10.56
C THR A 164 6.54 6.83 11.42
N ARG A 165 7.26 5.91 12.06
CA ARG A 165 6.65 4.99 13.04
C ARG A 165 5.91 5.74 14.15
N GLN A 166 6.45 6.88 14.58
CA GLN A 166 5.83 7.72 15.61
C GLN A 166 4.56 8.40 15.10
N ASP A 167 4.58 8.96 13.88
CA ASP A 167 3.39 9.54 13.26
C ASP A 167 2.25 8.51 13.17
N TRP A 168 2.57 7.30 12.74
CA TRP A 168 1.58 6.24 12.61
C TRP A 168 1.01 5.82 13.97
N MET A 169 1.84 5.72 14.98
CA MET A 169 1.40 5.33 16.32
C MET A 169 0.41 6.35 16.93
N TRP A 170 0.69 7.65 16.78
CA TRP A 170 -0.17 8.71 17.32
C TRP A 170 -1.26 9.17 16.36
N GLY A 171 -1.03 9.04 15.07
CA GLY A 171 -1.92 9.51 14.02
C GLY A 171 -3.03 8.53 13.61
N ARG A 172 -3.03 7.28 14.08
CA ARG A 172 -4.04 6.28 13.70
C ARG A 172 -5.49 6.75 13.81
N PRO A 173 -5.91 7.46 14.85
CA PRO A 173 -7.27 8.00 14.88
C PRO A 173 -7.55 8.97 13.72
N LYS A 174 -6.58 9.80 13.30
CA LYS A 174 -6.74 10.71 12.16
C LYS A 174 -6.73 9.94 10.83
N ALA A 175 -5.90 8.91 10.72
CA ALA A 175 -5.94 7.99 9.58
C ALA A 175 -7.29 7.26 9.51
N ALA A 176 -7.87 6.85 10.64
CA ALA A 176 -9.19 6.25 10.71
C ALA A 176 -10.31 7.20 10.27
N GLU A 177 -10.23 8.48 10.62
CA GLU A 177 -11.14 9.52 10.15
C GLU A 177 -11.09 9.67 8.62
N MET A 178 -9.87 9.70 8.05
CA MET A 178 -9.68 9.74 6.60
C MET A 178 -10.19 8.47 5.92
N LEU A 179 -9.91 7.29 6.45
CA LEU A 179 -10.43 6.02 5.91
C LEU A 179 -11.96 5.99 5.94
N ALA A 180 -12.58 6.45 7.03
CA ALA A 180 -14.03 6.54 7.13
C ALA A 180 -14.62 7.48 6.06
N SER A 181 -13.95 8.59 5.79
CA SER A 181 -14.32 9.53 4.71
C SER A 181 -14.20 8.88 3.34
N LEU A 182 -13.10 8.14 3.07
CA LEU A 182 -12.95 7.36 1.83
C LEU A 182 -14.10 6.36 1.68
N HIS A 183 -14.35 5.54 2.69
CA HIS A 183 -15.40 4.52 2.65
C HIS A 183 -16.81 5.11 2.48
N LEU A 184 -17.07 6.27 3.08
CA LEU A 184 -18.35 6.96 2.92
C LEU A 184 -18.58 7.37 1.45
N GLU A 185 -17.55 7.94 0.82
CA GLU A 185 -17.62 8.38 -0.57
C GLU A 185 -17.53 7.22 -1.58
N LEU A 186 -16.97 6.08 -1.19
CA LEU A 186 -16.86 4.90 -2.06
C LEU A 186 -18.09 3.99 -2.03
N GLN A 187 -19.10 4.27 -1.20
CA GLN A 187 -20.31 3.46 -1.12
C GLN A 187 -21.11 3.42 -2.44
N ASP A 188 -21.08 4.50 -3.19
CA ASP A 188 -21.76 4.66 -4.47
C ASP A 188 -20.79 4.72 -5.67
N CYS A 189 -19.53 4.37 -5.45
CA CYS A 189 -18.53 4.33 -6.49
C CYS A 189 -18.78 3.14 -7.42
N LEU A 190 -18.91 3.42 -8.72
CA LEU A 190 -19.04 2.43 -9.78
C LEU A 190 -17.86 2.62 -10.74
N PRO A 191 -16.70 2.01 -10.46
CA PRO A 191 -15.51 2.22 -11.26
C PRO A 191 -15.66 1.67 -12.67
N GLU A 192 -15.03 2.35 -13.62
CA GLU A 192 -14.86 1.85 -14.98
C GLU A 192 -13.66 0.91 -15.06
N GLY A 193 -13.75 -0.15 -15.86
CA GLY A 193 -12.69 -1.14 -16.01
C GLY A 193 -12.93 -2.40 -15.19
N GLU A 194 -11.87 -3.08 -14.83
CA GLU A 194 -11.91 -4.37 -14.13
C GLU A 194 -11.03 -4.32 -12.88
N GLU A 195 -11.57 -4.76 -11.75
CA GLU A 195 -10.77 -4.91 -10.55
C GLU A 195 -9.70 -5.99 -10.75
N PHE A 196 -8.59 -5.83 -10.07
CA PHE A 196 -7.48 -6.75 -10.14
C PHE A 196 -6.88 -6.99 -8.76
N HIS A 197 -6.65 -8.25 -8.47
CA HIS A 197 -6.05 -8.68 -7.20
C HIS A 197 -4.64 -9.24 -7.47
N PRO A 198 -3.62 -8.39 -7.55
CA PRO A 198 -2.26 -8.83 -7.92
C PRO A 198 -1.68 -9.88 -6.98
N TRP A 199 -2.13 -9.91 -5.73
CA TRP A 199 -1.72 -10.91 -4.73
C TRP A 199 -2.84 -11.91 -4.39
N GLY A 200 -3.94 -11.92 -5.19
CA GLY A 200 -5.13 -12.71 -4.92
C GLY A 200 -6.06 -12.08 -3.86
N ALA A 201 -7.35 -12.39 -3.97
CA ALA A 201 -8.32 -12.01 -2.95
C ALA A 201 -8.11 -12.84 -1.66
N TRP A 202 -8.33 -12.21 -0.51
CA TRP A 202 -8.28 -12.91 0.78
C TRP A 202 -9.61 -13.63 1.03
N THR A 203 -9.68 -14.85 0.51
CA THR A 203 -10.77 -15.81 0.70
C THR A 203 -10.35 -16.90 1.68
N LEU A 204 -11.26 -17.80 2.04
CA LEU A 204 -10.93 -18.97 2.86
C LEU A 204 -9.87 -19.85 2.16
N ASP A 205 -10.00 -20.07 0.84
CA ASP A 205 -9.03 -20.84 0.06
C ASP A 205 -7.64 -20.17 0.08
N THR A 206 -7.60 -18.83 0.08
CA THR A 206 -6.33 -18.10 0.23
C THR A 206 -5.74 -18.31 1.62
N VAL A 207 -6.55 -18.25 2.66
CA VAL A 207 -6.11 -18.52 4.05
C VAL A 207 -5.54 -19.93 4.14
N ASP A 208 -6.24 -20.95 3.63
CA ASP A 208 -5.80 -22.33 3.67
C ASP A 208 -4.44 -22.51 2.96
N ARG A 209 -4.32 -22.00 1.74
CA ARG A 209 -3.07 -22.06 0.96
C ARG A 209 -1.91 -21.34 1.65
N VAL A 210 -2.14 -20.19 2.23
CA VAL A 210 -1.13 -19.40 2.95
C VAL A 210 -0.65 -20.17 4.18
N LEU A 211 -1.56 -20.69 4.99
CA LEU A 211 -1.20 -21.47 6.18
C LEU A 211 -0.43 -22.76 5.83
N GLU A 212 -0.76 -23.42 4.72
CA GLU A 212 -0.03 -24.60 4.22
C GLU A 212 1.37 -24.26 3.70
N SER A 213 1.56 -23.05 3.17
CA SER A 213 2.85 -22.61 2.61
C SER A 213 3.87 -22.17 3.66
N TRP A 214 3.43 -21.84 4.87
CA TRP A 214 4.31 -21.31 5.90
C TRP A 214 5.27 -22.36 6.43
N GLN A 215 6.54 -21.97 6.55
CA GLN A 215 7.51 -22.76 7.27
C GLN A 215 7.16 -22.80 8.76
N PRO A 216 7.45 -23.92 9.45
CA PRO A 216 7.23 -24.00 10.89
C PRO A 216 7.89 -22.85 11.63
N HIS A 217 7.14 -22.19 12.49
CA HIS A 217 7.62 -21.07 13.31
C HIS A 217 7.26 -21.31 14.78
N PRO A 218 8.19 -21.13 15.74
CA PRO A 218 7.95 -21.47 17.15
C PRO A 218 6.80 -20.69 17.78
N ASP A 219 6.55 -19.45 17.35
CA ASP A 219 5.47 -18.61 17.85
C ASP A 219 4.13 -18.82 17.12
N LEU A 220 4.10 -19.69 16.09
CA LEU A 220 2.91 -20.04 15.30
C LEU A 220 2.65 -21.56 15.38
N PRO A 221 2.31 -22.09 16.56
CA PRO A 221 2.05 -23.52 16.69
C PRO A 221 0.81 -23.93 15.89
N PRO A 222 0.77 -25.17 15.36
CA PRO A 222 -0.33 -25.67 14.53
C PRO A 222 -1.70 -25.54 15.19
N GLU A 223 -1.78 -25.69 16.50
CA GLU A 223 -3.02 -25.56 17.26
C GLU A 223 -3.58 -24.13 17.23
N LEU A 224 -2.71 -23.11 17.29
CA LEU A 224 -3.10 -21.71 17.15
C LEU A 224 -3.63 -21.45 15.74
N LEU A 225 -2.88 -21.88 14.73
CA LEU A 225 -3.23 -21.69 13.31
C LEU A 225 -4.53 -22.41 12.97
N GLY A 226 -4.70 -23.66 13.41
CA GLY A 226 -5.93 -24.43 13.26
C GLY A 226 -7.13 -23.72 13.89
N HIS A 227 -6.98 -23.21 15.11
CA HIS A 227 -8.05 -22.46 15.79
C HIS A 227 -8.44 -21.18 15.05
N VAL A 228 -7.45 -20.42 14.57
CA VAL A 228 -7.69 -19.19 13.78
C VAL A 228 -8.39 -19.53 12.46
N ARG A 229 -7.89 -20.53 11.76
CA ARG A 229 -8.45 -21.02 10.49
C ARG A 229 -9.92 -21.45 10.65
N ASP A 230 -10.22 -22.28 11.65
CA ASP A 230 -11.58 -22.77 11.88
C ASP A 230 -12.53 -21.64 12.25
N ARG A 231 -12.08 -20.68 13.02
CA ARG A 231 -12.84 -19.49 13.38
C ARG A 231 -13.12 -18.60 12.18
N LEU A 232 -12.12 -18.36 11.30
CA LEU A 232 -12.33 -17.64 10.06
C LEU A 232 -13.28 -18.39 9.12
N ALA A 233 -13.12 -19.72 8.99
CA ALA A 233 -13.97 -20.53 8.11
C ALA A 233 -15.44 -20.52 8.57
N THR A 234 -15.70 -20.76 9.85
CA THR A 234 -17.07 -20.88 10.35
C THR A 234 -17.71 -19.52 10.60
N ARG A 235 -17.04 -18.67 11.38
CA ARG A 235 -17.65 -17.42 11.85
C ARG A 235 -17.51 -16.28 10.85
N TYR A 236 -16.29 -16.05 10.31
CA TYR A 236 -16.09 -14.93 9.39
C TYR A 236 -16.65 -15.23 8.01
N PHE A 237 -16.05 -16.13 7.26
CA PHE A 237 -16.46 -16.42 5.89
C PHE A 237 -17.80 -17.15 5.78
N GLY A 238 -18.13 -18.02 6.73
CA GLY A 238 -19.36 -18.81 6.71
C GLY A 238 -20.62 -18.03 7.12
N GLU A 239 -20.52 -17.15 8.12
CA GLU A 239 -21.70 -16.49 8.68
C GLU A 239 -21.72 -14.98 8.44
N LEU A 240 -20.62 -14.26 8.76
CA LEU A 240 -20.63 -12.81 8.86
C LEU A 240 -20.32 -12.13 7.52
N TYR A 241 -19.27 -12.55 6.83
CA TYR A 241 -18.78 -11.92 5.60
C TYR A 241 -19.83 -11.84 4.47
N PRO A 242 -20.69 -12.88 4.24
CA PRO A 242 -21.77 -12.79 3.26
C PRO A 242 -22.82 -11.71 3.56
N ALA A 243 -23.00 -11.37 4.85
CA ALA A 243 -23.97 -10.37 5.30
C ALA A 243 -23.39 -8.96 5.44
N LEU A 244 -22.06 -8.80 5.30
CA LEU A 244 -21.40 -7.51 5.38
C LEU A 244 -21.67 -6.66 4.13
N PRO A 245 -21.91 -5.34 4.29
CA PRO A 245 -22.00 -4.42 3.16
C PRO A 245 -20.71 -4.42 2.36
N LYS A 246 -20.85 -4.42 1.03
CA LYS A 246 -19.73 -4.32 0.09
C LYS A 246 -19.64 -2.91 -0.45
N LEU A 247 -18.41 -2.44 -0.60
CA LEU A 247 -18.07 -1.17 -1.24
C LEU A 247 -16.67 -1.30 -1.86
N VAL A 248 -16.30 -0.35 -2.69
CA VAL A 248 -14.92 -0.26 -3.15
C VAL A 248 -14.03 0.10 -1.96
N VAL A 249 -13.01 -0.70 -1.69
CA VAL A 249 -12.00 -0.46 -0.66
C VAL A 249 -10.69 -0.01 -1.30
N HIS A 250 -9.81 0.60 -0.49
CA HIS A 250 -8.46 0.97 -0.94
C HIS A 250 -7.60 -0.27 -1.21
N GLY A 251 -7.75 -1.30 -0.39
CA GLY A 251 -7.05 -2.58 -0.49
C GLY A 251 -5.61 -2.58 0.05
N ASP A 252 -5.02 -1.39 0.27
CA ASP A 252 -3.67 -1.24 0.86
C ASP A 252 -3.54 0.04 1.69
N TYR A 253 -4.50 0.28 2.59
CA TYR A 253 -4.54 1.47 3.44
C TYR A 253 -3.55 1.35 4.61
N VAL A 254 -2.26 1.43 4.32
CA VAL A 254 -1.16 1.28 5.28
C VAL A 254 -0.39 2.58 5.50
N ALA A 255 0.43 2.64 6.54
CA ALA A 255 1.21 3.84 6.90
C ALA A 255 2.05 4.40 5.75
N ALA A 256 2.63 3.52 4.92
CA ALA A 256 3.47 3.89 3.79
C ALA A 256 2.70 4.64 2.68
N ASN A 257 1.40 4.41 2.58
CA ASN A 257 0.51 4.97 1.57
C ASN A 257 -0.25 6.22 2.06
N ILE A 258 0.09 6.74 3.24
CA ILE A 258 -0.55 7.93 3.81
C ILE A 258 0.46 9.06 3.96
N LEU A 259 0.14 10.20 3.37
CA LEU A 259 0.92 11.43 3.51
C LEU A 259 0.42 12.27 4.69
N TRP A 260 1.37 12.86 5.38
CA TRP A 260 1.14 13.70 6.54
C TRP A 260 1.69 15.10 6.33
N LYS A 261 0.96 16.11 6.83
CA LYS A 261 1.38 17.51 6.86
C LYS A 261 1.38 18.01 8.29
N GLY A 262 2.43 18.74 8.66
CA GLY A 262 2.67 19.21 10.03
C GLY A 262 3.65 18.31 10.80
N ASP A 263 3.90 18.65 12.06
CA ASP A 263 4.72 17.85 12.97
C ASP A 263 3.90 16.69 13.58
N SER A 264 4.60 15.74 14.20
CA SER A 264 4.01 14.47 14.66
C SER A 264 2.78 14.63 15.57
N MET A 265 2.71 15.69 16.38
CA MET A 265 1.59 15.91 17.31
C MET A 265 0.41 16.59 16.62
N SER A 266 0.68 17.54 15.74
CA SER A 266 -0.31 18.33 15.01
C SER A 266 -0.58 17.79 13.60
N ALA A 267 0.15 16.77 13.16
CA ALA A 267 0.05 16.23 11.82
C ALA A 267 -1.40 15.87 11.43
N THR A 268 -1.75 16.20 10.20
CA THR A 268 -3.01 15.81 9.56
C THR A 268 -2.72 14.97 8.33
N VAL A 269 -3.63 14.08 7.96
CA VAL A 269 -3.54 13.35 6.69
C VAL A 269 -3.71 14.35 5.55
N SER A 270 -2.73 14.40 4.66
CA SER A 270 -2.69 15.29 3.50
C SER A 270 -2.78 14.58 2.17
N GLY A 271 -2.69 13.25 2.17
CA GLY A 271 -2.82 12.43 0.96
C GLY A 271 -2.98 10.96 1.28
N VAL A 272 -3.68 10.26 0.38
CA VAL A 272 -3.77 8.79 0.35
C VAL A 272 -3.30 8.33 -1.01
N LEU A 273 -2.31 7.46 -1.03
CA LEU A 273 -1.58 7.02 -2.21
C LEU A 273 -1.87 5.55 -2.51
N ASP A 274 -1.53 5.12 -3.72
CA ASP A 274 -1.41 3.70 -4.13
C ASP A 274 -2.72 2.90 -4.08
N PHE A 275 -3.62 3.22 -5.00
CA PHE A 275 -4.92 2.55 -5.18
C PHE A 275 -4.84 1.30 -6.06
N GLU A 276 -3.65 0.75 -6.32
CA GLU A 276 -3.49 -0.43 -7.20
C GLU A 276 -4.22 -1.68 -6.71
N ARG A 277 -4.51 -1.73 -5.42
CA ARG A 277 -5.24 -2.83 -4.79
C ARG A 277 -6.71 -2.51 -4.53
N ALA A 278 -7.22 -1.40 -5.08
CA ALA A 278 -8.62 -1.06 -4.92
C ALA A 278 -9.51 -2.14 -5.54
N HIS A 279 -10.50 -2.61 -4.77
CA HIS A 279 -11.40 -3.69 -5.18
C HIS A 279 -12.71 -3.65 -4.39
N LEU A 280 -13.67 -4.48 -4.77
CA LEU A 280 -14.93 -4.62 -4.06
C LEU A 280 -14.78 -5.55 -2.85
N ASP A 281 -14.89 -5.02 -1.63
CA ASP A 281 -14.85 -5.80 -0.40
C ASP A 281 -15.66 -5.10 0.71
N THR A 282 -15.47 -5.51 1.96
CA THR A 282 -16.06 -4.86 3.13
C THR A 282 -15.14 -3.76 3.65
N ALA A 283 -15.71 -2.71 4.24
CA ALA A 283 -14.91 -1.68 4.90
C ALA A 283 -13.96 -2.23 5.98
N LEU A 284 -14.29 -3.39 6.55
CA LEU A 284 -13.47 -4.05 7.55
C LEU A 284 -12.14 -4.59 7.00
N PHE A 285 -12.04 -4.83 5.69
CA PHE A 285 -10.79 -5.23 5.05
C PHE A 285 -9.71 -4.18 5.26
N ASP A 286 -9.94 -2.95 4.80
CA ASP A 286 -8.98 -1.85 4.97
C ASP A 286 -8.72 -1.53 6.43
N PHE A 287 -9.79 -1.56 7.25
CA PHE A 287 -9.66 -1.28 8.68
C PHE A 287 -8.75 -2.30 9.36
N ALA A 288 -8.97 -3.59 9.11
CA ALA A 288 -8.20 -4.67 9.73
C ALA A 288 -6.76 -4.74 9.22
N TRP A 289 -6.58 -4.55 7.92
CA TRP A 289 -5.26 -4.55 7.27
C TRP A 289 -4.41 -3.37 7.72
N GLY A 290 -4.91 -2.14 7.58
CA GLY A 290 -4.12 -0.92 7.79
C GLY A 290 -4.19 -0.36 9.21
N LEU A 291 -5.37 -0.34 9.83
CA LEU A 291 -5.61 0.33 11.11
C LEU A 291 -5.73 -0.64 12.29
N GLY A 292 -5.78 -1.95 12.02
CA GLY A 292 -5.97 -2.97 13.06
C GLY A 292 -4.88 -2.91 14.13
N ASP A 293 -5.12 -2.18 15.21
CA ASP A 293 -4.28 -2.23 16.40
C ASP A 293 -4.87 -3.23 17.40
N ARG A 294 -4.02 -4.07 17.95
CA ARG A 294 -4.44 -5.14 18.85
C ARG A 294 -4.41 -4.70 20.32
N ARG A 295 -3.96 -3.47 20.58
CA ARG A 295 -4.02 -2.84 21.91
C ARG A 295 -5.39 -2.23 22.13
N PRO A 296 -6.21 -2.77 23.06
CA PRO A 296 -7.62 -2.37 23.19
C PRO A 296 -7.88 -0.86 23.36
N PRO A 297 -7.04 -0.07 24.07
CA PRO A 297 -7.27 1.36 24.18
C PRO A 297 -7.13 2.12 22.84
N LEU A 298 -6.10 1.77 22.04
CA LEU A 298 -5.87 2.41 20.75
C LEU A 298 -6.91 1.93 19.72
N LEU A 299 -7.23 0.64 19.71
CA LEU A 299 -8.30 0.10 18.86
C LEU A 299 -9.63 0.82 19.13
N ARG A 300 -10.01 1.01 20.42
CA ARG A 300 -11.23 1.76 20.78
C ARG A 300 -11.21 3.19 20.25
N ALA A 301 -10.11 3.90 20.44
CA ALA A 301 -9.98 5.27 19.94
C ALA A 301 -10.07 5.34 18.40
N THR A 302 -9.47 4.38 17.70
CA THR A 302 -9.51 4.26 16.24
C THR A 302 -10.93 3.97 15.75
N ILE A 303 -11.63 2.98 16.33
CA ILE A 303 -13.02 2.65 16.01
C ILE A 303 -13.95 3.84 16.31
N ALA A 304 -13.80 4.49 17.47
CA ALA A 304 -14.61 5.64 17.83
C ALA A 304 -14.44 6.81 16.86
N THR A 305 -13.20 7.05 16.40
CA THR A 305 -12.92 8.12 15.43
C THR A 305 -13.48 7.78 14.05
N TYR A 306 -13.30 6.57 13.57
CA TYR A 306 -13.90 6.07 12.33
C TYR A 306 -15.42 6.20 12.36
N SER A 307 -16.05 5.72 13.45
CA SER A 307 -17.52 5.66 13.59
C SER A 307 -18.19 7.04 13.70
N ARG A 308 -17.46 8.10 14.05
CA ARG A 308 -17.99 9.48 14.01
C ARG A 308 -18.27 9.95 12.59
N VAL A 309 -17.49 9.51 11.61
CA VAL A 309 -17.65 9.88 10.20
C VAL A 309 -18.54 8.84 9.48
N ARG A 310 -18.22 7.57 9.59
CA ARG A 310 -18.98 6.45 9.04
C ARG A 310 -19.36 5.49 10.18
N PRO A 311 -20.58 5.55 10.67
CA PRO A 311 -21.04 4.65 11.74
C PRO A 311 -20.96 3.20 11.28
N LEU A 312 -20.34 2.33 12.09
CA LEU A 312 -20.34 0.90 11.83
C LEU A 312 -21.75 0.32 12.12
N SER A 313 -22.25 -0.49 11.22
CA SER A 313 -23.47 -1.27 11.42
C SER A 313 -23.30 -2.32 12.52
N ALA A 314 -24.39 -2.93 12.98
CA ALA A 314 -24.33 -3.98 13.99
C ALA A 314 -23.49 -5.18 13.51
N ILE A 315 -23.67 -5.59 12.25
CA ILE A 315 -22.95 -6.71 11.67
C ILE A 315 -21.46 -6.41 11.51
N GLU A 316 -21.06 -5.16 11.13
CA GLU A 316 -19.66 -4.77 11.04
C GLU A 316 -18.99 -4.78 12.42
N ARG A 317 -19.66 -4.31 13.47
CA ARG A 317 -19.15 -4.40 14.84
C ARG A 317 -18.99 -5.85 15.30
N GLU A 318 -19.94 -6.70 14.96
CA GLU A 318 -19.89 -8.13 15.27
C GLU A 318 -18.74 -8.85 14.56
N ALA A 319 -18.48 -8.50 13.30
CA ALA A 319 -17.43 -9.10 12.47
C ALA A 319 -16.03 -8.55 12.73
N MET A 320 -15.89 -7.40 13.40
CA MET A 320 -14.61 -6.73 13.61
C MET A 320 -13.52 -7.64 14.24
N PRO A 321 -13.79 -8.43 15.28
CA PRO A 321 -12.77 -9.31 15.87
C PRO A 321 -12.21 -10.33 14.88
N GLU A 322 -13.08 -10.90 14.04
CA GLU A 322 -12.70 -11.88 13.01
C GLU A 322 -11.93 -11.21 11.85
N ALA A 323 -12.36 -10.03 11.44
CA ALA A 323 -11.62 -9.24 10.45
C ALA A 323 -10.21 -8.89 10.95
N LEU A 324 -10.06 -8.53 12.22
CA LEU A 324 -8.74 -8.28 12.83
C LEU A 324 -7.85 -9.52 12.85
N LEU A 325 -8.40 -10.72 13.07
CA LEU A 325 -7.65 -11.98 12.94
C LEU A 325 -7.15 -12.17 11.51
N LEU A 326 -8.02 -11.95 10.52
CA LEU A 326 -7.62 -12.01 9.11
C LEU A 326 -6.51 -11.01 8.79
N GLY A 327 -6.65 -9.75 9.21
CA GLY A 327 -5.61 -8.72 9.05
C GLY A 327 -4.28 -9.08 9.73
N ALA A 328 -4.31 -9.80 10.85
CA ALA A 328 -3.10 -10.31 11.49
C ALA A 328 -2.41 -11.41 10.65
N LEU A 329 -3.18 -12.34 10.08
CA LEU A 329 -2.65 -13.36 9.16
C LEU A 329 -2.04 -12.71 7.91
N MET A 330 -2.73 -11.72 7.32
CA MET A 330 -2.20 -10.96 6.18
C MET A 330 -0.86 -10.30 6.51
N GLY A 331 -0.74 -9.72 7.71
CA GLY A 331 0.51 -9.11 8.16
C GLY A 331 1.63 -10.12 8.34
N ILE A 332 1.35 -11.29 8.90
CA ILE A 332 2.33 -12.38 9.06
C ILE A 332 2.78 -12.88 7.68
N ASP A 333 1.83 -13.14 6.77
CA ASP A 333 2.13 -13.60 5.42
C ASP A 333 3.03 -12.63 4.67
N MET A 334 2.74 -11.34 4.76
CA MET A 334 3.56 -10.30 4.15
C MET A 334 5.00 -10.33 4.67
N GLN A 335 5.19 -10.50 5.99
CA GLN A 335 6.54 -10.57 6.57
C GLN A 335 7.27 -11.83 6.15
N MET A 336 6.60 -12.98 6.17
CA MET A 336 7.22 -14.27 5.80
C MET A 336 7.56 -14.34 4.32
N THR A 337 6.69 -13.80 3.46
CA THR A 337 6.79 -13.97 2.01
C THR A 337 7.68 -12.91 1.35
N TYR A 338 7.59 -11.64 1.80
CA TYR A 338 8.20 -10.51 1.07
C TYR A 338 9.32 -9.81 1.84
N PHE A 339 9.26 -9.73 3.16
CA PHE A 339 10.24 -8.98 3.94
C PHE A 339 11.23 -9.85 4.70
N SER A 340 10.90 -11.11 4.95
CA SER A 340 11.70 -12.07 5.72
C SER A 340 12.10 -11.53 7.12
N ASP A 341 11.25 -10.67 7.71
CA ASP A 341 11.47 -10.09 9.04
C ASP A 341 10.87 -11.02 10.11
N MET A 342 11.68 -11.95 10.60
CA MET A 342 11.24 -12.97 11.55
C MET A 342 10.96 -12.40 12.94
N ASP A 343 11.58 -11.29 13.32
CA ASP A 343 11.28 -10.60 14.59
C ASP A 343 9.87 -9.98 14.53
N GLU A 344 9.51 -9.39 13.39
CA GLU A 344 8.16 -8.87 13.17
C GLU A 344 7.14 -10.00 13.07
N VAL A 345 7.47 -11.14 12.45
CA VAL A 345 6.64 -12.36 12.46
C VAL A 345 6.36 -12.79 13.90
N SER A 346 7.38 -12.92 14.74
CA SER A 346 7.26 -13.27 16.16
C SER A 346 6.32 -12.31 16.91
N ARG A 347 6.50 -11.00 16.69
CA ARG A 347 5.65 -9.98 17.30
C ARG A 347 4.19 -10.11 16.89
N LEU A 348 3.93 -10.30 15.58
CA LEU A 348 2.58 -10.46 15.04
C LEU A 348 1.93 -11.77 15.50
N ALA A 349 2.70 -12.85 15.61
CA ALA A 349 2.24 -14.15 16.12
C ALA A 349 1.80 -14.06 17.59
N GLN A 350 2.56 -13.36 18.43
CA GLN A 350 2.19 -13.12 19.82
C GLN A 350 0.89 -12.30 19.93
N GLU A 351 0.74 -11.28 19.09
CA GLU A 351 -0.49 -10.49 19.01
C GLU A 351 -1.68 -11.35 18.56
N LEU A 352 -1.51 -12.21 17.55
CA LEU A 352 -2.53 -13.14 17.08
C LEU A 352 -2.97 -14.07 18.22
N ALA A 353 -2.03 -14.65 18.97
CA ALA A 353 -2.31 -15.49 20.12
C ALA A 353 -3.08 -14.75 21.23
N LEU A 354 -2.76 -13.47 21.48
CA LEU A 354 -3.50 -12.62 22.41
C LEU A 354 -4.94 -12.38 21.93
N MET A 355 -5.14 -12.07 20.64
CA MET A 355 -6.46 -11.84 20.06
C MET A 355 -7.37 -13.07 20.16
N VAL A 356 -6.81 -14.27 19.96
CA VAL A 356 -7.53 -15.52 20.11
C VAL A 356 -7.96 -15.74 21.56
N ARG A 357 -7.07 -15.48 22.53
CA ARG A 357 -7.34 -15.65 23.96
C ARG A 357 -8.31 -14.60 24.52
N ASP A 358 -8.21 -13.36 24.06
CA ASP A 358 -8.99 -12.23 24.61
C ASP A 358 -9.96 -11.63 23.58
N THR A 359 -10.65 -12.49 22.86
CA THR A 359 -11.69 -12.07 21.88
C THR A 359 -12.78 -11.22 22.50
N GLU A 360 -13.12 -11.46 23.77
CA GLU A 360 -14.17 -10.70 24.47
C GLU A 360 -13.76 -9.23 24.66
N SER A 361 -12.49 -8.94 24.94
CA SER A 361 -12.01 -7.55 25.01
C SER A 361 -12.05 -6.87 23.64
N LEU A 362 -11.78 -7.59 22.54
CA LEU A 362 -11.93 -7.07 21.18
C LEU A 362 -13.41 -6.78 20.86
N ARG A 363 -14.33 -7.68 21.22
CA ARG A 363 -15.79 -7.46 21.07
C ARG A 363 -16.26 -6.23 21.85
N LYS A 364 -15.82 -6.08 23.10
CA LYS A 364 -16.11 -4.89 23.91
C LYS A 364 -15.53 -3.62 23.29
N ALA A 365 -14.34 -3.69 22.69
CA ALA A 365 -13.76 -2.54 21.99
C ALA A 365 -14.57 -2.16 20.73
N ALA A 366 -15.08 -3.14 20.00
CA ALA A 366 -15.89 -2.94 18.80
C ALA A 366 -17.34 -2.53 19.08
N ALA A 367 -17.87 -2.88 20.26
CA ALA A 367 -19.27 -2.61 20.65
C ALA A 367 -19.55 -1.14 21.05
N LEU A 368 -18.56 -0.28 21.12
CA LEU A 368 -18.73 1.13 21.47
C LEU A 368 -19.60 1.86 20.44
N LYS A 369 -20.62 2.56 20.97
CA LYS A 369 -21.53 3.40 20.18
C LYS A 369 -20.90 4.75 19.86
#